data_2f23d37e8347d7d5f0e5e2bb0a35a53d
#
_entry.id   2f23d37e8347d7d5f0e5e2bb0a35a53d
#
_cell.length_a   1.000
_cell.length_b   1.000
_cell.length_c   1.000
_cell.angle_alpha   90.00
_cell.angle_beta   90.00
_cell.angle_gamma   90.00
#
_symmetry.space_group_name_H-M   'P 1'
#
loop_
_entity.id
_entity.type
_entity.pdbx_description
1 polymer ?
#
loop_
_entity_poly.entity_id
_entity_poly.type
_entity_poly.pdbx_seq_one_letter_code
_entity_poly.pdbx_strand_id
1 'polypeptide(L)'
;MDKCICRICGSDDIIKICDEVSQAPESCVYECGKCSTNFIHPIMSLEEEESFYARSFEDYMTKRSGTLWESADEHFYKKQAEGERRLKNVRKYINRNDSILEIGSSTGYFLDDLRGYAGNVTGIEPSDAFRQYANSQDIPTVSGINEIEGNKYDIILLYYVIEHLRDPIQYISALKGYLNKGGHILAEVPNVKDALYSLYNAKGFQQFYWQKAHYYNYSNKSLEYVINKAGFDVVTYPEQRYDLANHLNWLQNGTPGGNEHYKKHFSIELESSYSETLKRNWMCDTVFAIATDKNDTMR
;
A
#
# COMPACT_ATOMS: atom_id res chain seq x y z
N MET A 1 14.75 -6.08 27.72
CA MET A 1 14.47 -5.65 26.34
C MET A 1 14.31 -6.92 25.52
N ASP A 2 13.19 -7.07 24.87
CA ASP A 2 12.97 -8.23 24.00
C ASP A 2 13.98 -8.21 22.85
N LYS A 3 14.53 -9.39 22.53
CA LYS A 3 15.49 -9.53 21.43
C LYS A 3 14.79 -9.11 20.13
N CYS A 4 15.33 -8.12 19.42
CA CYS A 4 14.82 -7.76 18.11
C CYS A 4 15.06 -8.91 17.13
N ILE A 5 14.00 -9.42 16.53
CA ILE A 5 14.02 -10.46 15.50
C ILE A 5 13.09 -10.07 14.36
N CYS A 6 13.36 -10.54 13.17
CA CYS A 6 12.47 -10.34 12.01
C CYS A 6 11.16 -11.11 12.21
N ARG A 7 10.04 -10.42 12.31
CA ARG A 7 8.72 -11.03 12.49
C ARG A 7 8.23 -11.79 11.25
N ILE A 8 8.81 -11.50 10.07
CA ILE A 8 8.45 -12.21 8.82
C ILE A 8 9.07 -13.61 8.74
N CYS A 9 10.34 -13.77 9.14
CA CYS A 9 11.06 -15.04 8.92
C CYS A 9 11.71 -15.61 10.19
N GLY A 10 11.58 -14.95 11.34
CA GLY A 10 12.14 -15.37 12.62
C GLY A 10 13.67 -15.23 12.74
N SER A 11 14.35 -14.63 11.76
CA SER A 11 15.80 -14.46 11.75
C SER A 11 16.23 -13.39 12.75
N ASP A 12 17.39 -13.62 13.39
CA ASP A 12 18.12 -12.63 14.20
C ASP A 12 19.29 -11.98 13.43
N ASP A 13 19.48 -12.37 12.15
CA ASP A 13 20.38 -11.68 11.24
C ASP A 13 19.70 -10.38 10.77
N ILE A 14 19.88 -9.32 11.53
CA ILE A 14 19.27 -8.02 11.32
C ILE A 14 20.30 -6.90 11.44
N ILE A 15 20.16 -5.88 10.61
CA ILE A 15 21.00 -4.68 10.60
C ILE A 15 20.10 -3.47 10.85
N LYS A 16 20.45 -2.62 11.82
CA LYS A 16 19.78 -1.35 12.01
C LYS A 16 20.20 -0.37 10.91
N ILE A 17 19.22 0.19 10.19
CA ILE A 17 19.46 1.07 9.04
C ILE A 17 19.00 2.51 9.27
N CYS A 18 18.12 2.77 10.25
CA CYS A 18 17.69 4.11 10.60
C CYS A 18 17.29 4.18 12.08
N ASP A 19 17.65 5.27 12.75
CA ASP A 19 17.31 5.53 14.15
C ASP A 19 16.01 6.34 14.30
N GLU A 20 15.50 6.90 13.22
CA GLU A 20 14.37 7.82 13.24
C GLU A 20 13.16 7.21 12.53
N VAL A 21 12.03 7.15 13.24
CA VAL A 21 10.73 6.76 12.72
C VAL A 21 9.74 7.89 13.01
N SER A 22 9.11 8.42 11.98
CA SER A 22 8.15 9.51 12.13
C SER A 22 7.01 9.13 13.07
N GLN A 23 6.81 9.95 14.11
CA GLN A 23 5.81 9.78 15.17
C GLN A 23 5.97 8.48 16.00
N ALA A 24 7.18 7.88 16.00
CA ALA A 24 7.55 6.76 16.89
C ALA A 24 9.02 6.89 17.31
N PRO A 25 9.35 7.84 18.22
CA PRO A 25 10.73 8.14 18.58
C PRO A 25 11.43 6.97 19.34
N GLU A 26 10.67 6.01 19.86
CA GLU A 26 11.16 4.79 20.50
C GLU A 26 11.55 3.69 19.50
N SER A 27 11.16 3.83 18.23
CA SER A 27 11.35 2.81 17.21
C SER A 27 12.54 3.13 16.32
N CYS A 28 13.20 2.07 15.86
CA CYS A 28 14.24 2.12 14.82
C CYS A 28 13.83 1.25 13.64
N VAL A 29 14.49 1.46 12.49
CA VAL A 29 14.29 0.65 11.29
C VAL A 29 15.41 -0.37 11.16
N TYR A 30 15.03 -1.60 10.85
CA TYR A 30 15.93 -2.72 10.65
C TYR A 30 15.72 -3.36 9.29
N GLU A 31 16.79 -3.88 8.70
CA GLU A 31 16.76 -4.75 7.53
C GLU A 31 17.09 -6.19 7.97
N CYS A 32 16.33 -7.15 7.47
CA CYS A 32 16.58 -8.57 7.69
C CYS A 32 17.53 -9.13 6.62
N GLY A 33 18.69 -9.65 7.01
CA GLY A 33 19.64 -10.26 6.09
C GLY A 33 19.10 -11.51 5.39
N LYS A 34 18.13 -12.23 5.99
CA LYS A 34 17.57 -13.45 5.45
C LYS A 34 16.44 -13.23 4.41
N CYS A 35 15.47 -12.37 4.70
CA CYS A 35 14.31 -12.15 3.81
C CYS A 35 14.29 -10.76 3.16
N SER A 36 15.27 -9.91 3.46
CA SER A 36 15.43 -8.55 2.92
C SER A 36 14.21 -7.64 3.17
N THR A 37 13.39 -7.97 4.18
CA THR A 37 12.27 -7.09 4.59
C THR A 37 12.81 -6.04 5.53
N ASN A 38 12.47 -4.78 5.28
CA ASN A 38 12.70 -3.70 6.21
C ASN A 38 11.51 -3.59 7.15
N PHE A 39 11.77 -3.39 8.45
CA PHE A 39 10.72 -3.33 9.46
C PHE A 39 11.09 -2.38 10.59
N ILE A 40 10.07 -1.80 11.23
CA ILE A 40 10.24 -1.02 12.44
C ILE A 40 10.20 -1.91 13.69
N HIS A 41 10.97 -1.54 14.72
CA HIS A 41 10.92 -2.18 16.03
C HIS A 41 11.31 -1.19 17.15
N PRO A 42 10.55 -1.16 18.28
CA PRO A 42 9.27 -1.85 18.50
C PRO A 42 8.14 -1.32 17.60
N ILE A 43 7.08 -2.09 17.46
CA ILE A 43 5.80 -1.62 16.88
C ILE A 43 4.81 -1.32 18.00
N MET A 44 3.71 -0.64 17.69
CA MET A 44 2.59 -0.43 18.61
C MET A 44 2.16 -1.75 19.27
N SER A 45 1.74 -1.71 20.53
CA SER A 45 1.02 -2.83 21.15
C SER A 45 -0.34 -3.02 20.45
N LEU A 46 -1.06 -4.11 20.73
CA LEU A 46 -2.40 -4.30 20.16
C LEU A 46 -3.37 -3.20 20.61
N GLU A 47 -3.32 -2.85 21.90
CA GLU A 47 -4.16 -1.79 22.47
C GLU A 47 -3.85 -0.41 21.86
N GLU A 48 -2.56 -0.11 21.66
CA GLU A 48 -2.13 1.14 21.00
C GLU A 48 -2.58 1.17 19.54
N GLU A 49 -2.49 0.05 18.82
CA GLU A 49 -2.91 -0.06 17.42
C GLU A 49 -4.42 0.13 17.27
N GLU A 50 -5.22 -0.52 18.11
CA GLU A 50 -6.67 -0.35 18.15
C GLU A 50 -7.06 1.11 18.44
N SER A 51 -6.42 1.71 19.46
CA SER A 51 -6.63 3.11 19.79
C SER A 51 -6.18 4.07 18.69
N PHE A 52 -5.08 3.75 18.01
CA PHE A 52 -4.53 4.55 16.93
C PHE A 52 -5.51 4.63 15.74
N TYR A 53 -5.99 3.49 15.24
CA TYR A 53 -6.92 3.48 14.11
C TYR A 53 -8.31 4.00 14.48
N ALA A 54 -8.76 3.79 15.72
CA ALA A 54 -10.07 4.24 16.15
C ALA A 54 -10.15 5.75 16.43
N ARG A 55 -9.05 6.42 16.86
CA ARG A 55 -9.10 7.77 17.42
C ARG A 55 -8.04 8.74 16.93
N SER A 56 -6.87 8.24 16.52
CA SER A 56 -5.69 9.07 16.31
C SER A 56 -5.23 9.12 14.86
N PHE A 57 -5.82 8.32 13.98
CA PHE A 57 -5.37 8.17 12.60
C PHE A 57 -5.53 9.46 11.79
N GLU A 58 -6.63 10.19 11.97
CA GLU A 58 -6.88 11.46 11.29
C GLU A 58 -5.86 12.54 11.70
N ASP A 59 -5.61 12.67 13.00
CA ASP A 59 -4.58 13.58 13.54
C ASP A 59 -3.17 13.20 13.05
N TYR A 60 -2.90 11.90 12.98
CA TYR A 60 -1.65 11.37 12.45
C TYR A 60 -1.46 11.75 10.98
N MET A 61 -2.49 11.58 10.16
CA MET A 61 -2.45 11.92 8.73
C MET A 61 -2.34 13.44 8.51
N THR A 62 -3.04 14.24 9.31
CA THR A 62 -2.94 15.71 9.30
C THR A 62 -1.50 16.17 9.59
N LYS A 63 -0.89 15.65 10.64
CA LYS A 63 0.51 15.98 10.99
C LYS A 63 1.49 15.55 9.90
N ARG A 64 1.21 14.42 9.26
CA ARG A 64 2.07 13.85 8.21
C ARG A 64 1.98 14.64 6.89
N SER A 65 0.77 15.00 6.47
CA SER A 65 0.54 15.73 5.22
C SER A 65 0.84 17.23 5.33
N GLY A 66 0.86 17.76 6.56
CA GLY A 66 0.94 19.20 6.80
C GLY A 66 -0.33 19.96 6.42
N THR A 67 -1.42 19.24 6.10
CA THR A 67 -2.73 19.79 5.73
C THR A 67 -3.79 19.22 6.66
N LEU A 68 -4.88 19.97 6.88
CA LEU A 68 -6.03 19.45 7.63
C LEU A 68 -6.55 18.16 6.97
N TRP A 69 -7.05 17.25 7.81
CA TRP A 69 -7.71 16.05 7.34
C TRP A 69 -8.92 16.44 6.50
N GLU A 70 -9.01 15.83 5.34
CA GLU A 70 -10.07 16.11 4.38
C GLU A 70 -11.37 15.45 4.82
N SER A 71 -12.51 16.13 4.55
CA SER A 71 -13.80 15.47 4.65
C SER A 71 -13.88 14.28 3.67
N ALA A 72 -14.78 13.34 3.93
CA ALA A 72 -14.88 12.13 3.11
C ALA A 72 -15.19 12.43 1.63
N ASP A 73 -16.02 13.44 1.37
CA ASP A 73 -16.35 13.89 0.02
C ASP A 73 -15.14 14.55 -0.68
N GLU A 74 -14.41 15.46 0.00
CA GLU A 74 -13.19 16.05 -0.52
C GLU A 74 -12.17 14.97 -0.86
N HIS A 75 -11.97 14.00 0.03
CA HIS A 75 -11.07 12.88 -0.18
C HIS A 75 -11.49 12.07 -1.42
N PHE A 76 -12.78 11.74 -1.54
CA PHE A 76 -13.31 11.00 -2.69
C PHE A 76 -12.98 11.70 -4.02
N TYR A 77 -13.28 12.98 -4.14
CA TYR A 77 -13.02 13.72 -5.38
C TYR A 77 -11.54 13.96 -5.67
N LYS A 78 -10.73 14.20 -4.66
CA LYS A 78 -9.27 14.38 -4.84
C LYS A 78 -8.55 13.10 -5.26
N LYS A 79 -9.13 11.93 -4.96
CA LYS A 79 -8.54 10.62 -5.29
C LYS A 79 -8.96 10.06 -6.65
N GLN A 80 -9.78 10.74 -7.44
CA GLN A 80 -10.22 10.26 -8.75
C GLN A 80 -9.04 9.93 -9.69
N ALA A 81 -8.04 10.79 -9.80
CA ALA A 81 -6.86 10.54 -10.62
C ALA A 81 -6.07 9.29 -10.19
N GLU A 82 -6.06 8.98 -8.88
CA GLU A 82 -5.45 7.75 -8.36
C GLU A 82 -6.32 6.53 -8.70
N GLY A 83 -7.64 6.64 -8.62
CA GLY A 83 -8.57 5.61 -9.08
C GLY A 83 -8.37 5.26 -10.54
N GLU A 84 -8.31 6.26 -11.43
CA GLU A 84 -8.01 6.06 -12.86
C GLU A 84 -6.65 5.37 -13.10
N ARG A 85 -5.62 5.74 -12.35
CA ARG A 85 -4.30 5.10 -12.42
C ARG A 85 -4.38 3.62 -12.04
N ARG A 86 -5.02 3.31 -10.92
CA ARG A 86 -5.23 1.94 -10.44
C ARG A 86 -6.03 1.13 -11.46
N LEU A 87 -7.10 1.72 -12.02
CA LEU A 87 -7.91 1.06 -13.03
C LEU A 87 -7.09 0.65 -14.28
N LYS A 88 -6.18 1.50 -14.76
CA LYS A 88 -5.28 1.16 -15.88
C LYS A 88 -4.44 -0.08 -15.58
N ASN A 89 -3.99 -0.24 -14.33
CA ASN A 89 -3.16 -1.37 -13.92
C ASN A 89 -3.95 -2.67 -13.82
N VAL A 90 -5.18 -2.62 -13.32
CA VAL A 90 -5.96 -3.83 -13.03
C VAL A 90 -6.96 -4.21 -14.13
N ARG A 91 -7.33 -3.28 -15.01
CA ARG A 91 -8.42 -3.44 -15.99
C ARG A 91 -8.32 -4.73 -16.83
N LYS A 92 -7.11 -5.15 -17.18
CA LYS A 92 -6.86 -6.36 -17.98
C LYS A 92 -7.12 -7.67 -17.21
N TYR A 93 -7.25 -7.62 -15.88
CA TYR A 93 -7.52 -8.76 -15.00
C TYR A 93 -9.00 -8.85 -14.61
N ILE A 94 -9.83 -7.87 -14.98
CA ILE A 94 -11.23 -7.75 -14.56
C ILE A 94 -12.17 -8.14 -15.72
N ASN A 95 -13.12 -9.00 -15.42
CA ASN A 95 -14.22 -9.36 -16.30
C ASN A 95 -15.55 -8.78 -15.78
N ARG A 96 -16.53 -8.62 -16.68
CA ARG A 96 -17.83 -7.98 -16.36
C ARG A 96 -18.63 -8.67 -15.24
N ASN A 97 -18.38 -9.94 -15.01
CA ASN A 97 -19.10 -10.72 -13.99
C ASN A 97 -18.30 -10.95 -12.70
N ASP A 98 -17.07 -10.42 -12.64
CA ASP A 98 -16.22 -10.62 -11.47
C ASP A 98 -16.78 -9.93 -10.23
N SER A 99 -16.66 -10.59 -9.10
CA SER A 99 -16.87 -10.03 -7.77
C SER A 99 -15.53 -9.52 -7.23
N ILE A 100 -15.47 -8.26 -6.84
CA ILE A 100 -14.25 -7.59 -6.38
C ILE A 100 -14.41 -7.19 -4.91
N LEU A 101 -13.41 -7.49 -4.11
CA LEU A 101 -13.23 -7.01 -2.74
C LEU A 101 -12.03 -6.07 -2.69
N GLU A 102 -12.20 -4.88 -2.14
CA GLU A 102 -11.07 -4.00 -1.78
C GLU A 102 -10.95 -3.90 -0.26
N ILE A 103 -9.79 -4.29 0.27
CA ILE A 103 -9.45 -4.15 1.69
C ILE A 103 -8.73 -2.81 1.87
N GLY A 104 -9.21 -1.98 2.81
CA GLY A 104 -8.76 -0.60 2.96
C GLY A 104 -9.33 0.30 1.85
N SER A 105 -10.64 0.15 1.56
CA SER A 105 -11.28 0.82 0.42
C SER A 105 -11.46 2.34 0.58
N SER A 106 -11.14 2.88 1.78
CA SER A 106 -11.27 4.31 2.05
C SER A 106 -12.69 4.80 1.73
N THR A 107 -12.86 5.94 1.07
CA THR A 107 -14.17 6.48 0.64
C THR A 107 -14.83 5.73 -0.52
N GLY A 108 -14.24 4.62 -0.97
CA GLY A 108 -14.76 3.81 -2.09
C GLY A 108 -14.47 4.39 -3.47
N TYR A 109 -13.64 5.43 -3.58
CA TYR A 109 -13.37 6.11 -4.86
C TYR A 109 -12.91 5.15 -5.97
N PHE A 110 -12.09 4.16 -5.65
CA PHE A 110 -11.62 3.18 -6.63
C PHE A 110 -12.67 2.11 -6.95
N LEU A 111 -13.45 1.70 -5.96
CA LEU A 111 -14.59 0.80 -6.18
C LEU A 111 -15.65 1.45 -7.07
N ASP A 112 -15.82 2.77 -6.98
CA ASP A 112 -16.72 3.52 -7.89
C ASP A 112 -16.28 3.39 -9.35
N ASP A 113 -14.99 3.59 -9.63
CA ASP A 113 -14.42 3.38 -10.97
C ASP A 113 -14.64 1.94 -11.47
N LEU A 114 -14.52 0.96 -10.55
CA LEU A 114 -14.64 -0.46 -10.89
C LEU A 114 -16.07 -0.93 -11.20
N ARG A 115 -17.10 -0.26 -10.67
CA ARG A 115 -18.52 -0.62 -10.91
C ARG A 115 -18.89 -0.65 -12.41
N GLY A 116 -18.22 0.13 -13.24
CA GLY A 116 -18.41 0.10 -14.68
C GLY A 116 -17.83 -1.13 -15.40
N TYR A 117 -17.00 -1.92 -14.72
CA TYR A 117 -16.19 -3.00 -15.30
C TYR A 117 -16.38 -4.36 -14.67
N ALA A 118 -16.90 -4.43 -13.44
CA ALA A 118 -17.12 -5.64 -12.67
C ALA A 118 -18.61 -5.91 -12.45
N GLY A 119 -18.94 -7.14 -11.99
CA GLY A 119 -20.31 -7.52 -11.62
C GLY A 119 -20.72 -6.96 -10.28
N ASN A 120 -19.85 -7.12 -9.27
CA ASN A 120 -20.08 -6.64 -7.92
C ASN A 120 -18.78 -6.08 -7.33
N VAL A 121 -18.90 -5.06 -6.49
CA VAL A 121 -17.79 -4.53 -5.71
C VAL A 121 -18.18 -4.47 -4.24
N THR A 122 -17.21 -4.74 -3.36
CA THR A 122 -17.38 -4.66 -1.90
C THR A 122 -16.13 -4.02 -1.30
N GLY A 123 -16.30 -3.12 -0.34
CA GLY A 123 -15.22 -2.51 0.41
C GLY A 123 -15.11 -3.04 1.84
N ILE A 124 -13.90 -3.06 2.39
CA ILE A 124 -13.64 -3.12 3.84
C ILE A 124 -12.93 -1.84 4.23
N GLU A 125 -13.54 -1.06 5.13
CA GLU A 125 -12.96 0.20 5.62
C GLU A 125 -13.26 0.37 7.11
N PRO A 126 -12.20 0.36 7.97
CA PRO A 126 -12.37 0.55 9.40
C PRO A 126 -12.88 1.95 9.82
N SER A 127 -12.52 3.01 9.07
CA SER A 127 -12.98 4.37 9.38
C SER A 127 -14.48 4.51 9.19
N ASP A 128 -15.19 4.86 10.26
CA ASP A 128 -16.64 5.06 10.23
C ASP A 128 -17.07 6.15 9.25
N ALA A 129 -16.34 7.27 9.21
CA ALA A 129 -16.66 8.39 8.35
C ALA A 129 -16.53 8.02 6.86
N PHE A 130 -15.44 7.35 6.50
CA PHE A 130 -15.19 6.92 5.12
C PHE A 130 -16.15 5.80 4.69
N ARG A 131 -16.40 4.84 5.58
CA ARG A 131 -17.35 3.75 5.32
C ARG A 131 -18.77 4.26 5.12
N GLN A 132 -19.24 5.19 5.99
CA GLN A 132 -20.56 5.79 5.85
C GLN A 132 -20.68 6.57 4.54
N TYR A 133 -19.64 7.29 4.16
CA TYR A 133 -19.61 7.99 2.88
C TYR A 133 -19.71 7.01 1.71
N ALA A 134 -18.87 5.97 1.65
CA ALA A 134 -18.93 4.95 0.60
C ALA A 134 -20.33 4.33 0.46
N ASN A 135 -20.93 3.94 1.59
CA ASN A 135 -22.29 3.42 1.60
C ASN A 135 -23.34 4.45 1.12
N SER A 136 -23.15 5.73 1.39
CA SER A 136 -24.02 6.80 0.87
C SER A 136 -23.92 7.01 -0.64
N GLN A 137 -22.83 6.51 -1.25
CA GLN A 137 -22.62 6.49 -2.71
C GLN A 137 -23.01 5.12 -3.34
N ASP A 138 -23.81 4.32 -2.62
CA ASP A 138 -24.22 2.98 -3.04
C ASP A 138 -23.01 2.03 -3.32
N ILE A 139 -21.92 2.20 -2.58
CA ILE A 139 -20.74 1.31 -2.61
C ILE A 139 -20.76 0.44 -1.35
N PRO A 140 -21.17 -0.84 -1.43
CA PRO A 140 -21.28 -1.70 -0.27
C PRO A 140 -19.94 -1.81 0.46
N THR A 141 -19.86 -1.28 1.68
CA THR A 141 -18.64 -1.24 2.47
C THR A 141 -18.92 -1.62 3.91
N VAL A 142 -18.14 -2.57 4.45
CA VAL A 142 -18.24 -3.08 5.81
C VAL A 142 -17.03 -2.68 6.65
N SER A 143 -17.10 -2.86 7.97
CA SER A 143 -16.01 -2.45 8.86
C SER A 143 -14.87 -3.46 8.94
N GLY A 144 -15.15 -4.73 8.69
CA GLY A 144 -14.16 -5.79 8.83
C GLY A 144 -14.51 -7.06 8.04
N ILE A 145 -13.51 -7.90 7.88
CA ILE A 145 -13.60 -9.12 7.07
C ILE A 145 -14.62 -10.13 7.62
N ASN A 146 -14.90 -10.10 8.92
CA ASN A 146 -15.87 -11.02 9.55
C ASN A 146 -17.30 -10.77 9.08
N GLU A 147 -17.62 -9.55 8.62
CA GLU A 147 -18.96 -9.19 8.13
C GLU A 147 -19.26 -9.76 6.74
N ILE A 148 -18.26 -10.26 6.04
CA ILE A 148 -18.37 -10.87 4.72
C ILE A 148 -18.06 -12.38 4.75
N GLU A 149 -18.12 -13.02 5.93
CA GLU A 149 -17.87 -14.44 6.05
C GLU A 149 -18.81 -15.25 5.13
N GLY A 150 -18.23 -16.23 4.42
CA GLY A 150 -18.93 -17.05 3.42
C GLY A 150 -18.99 -16.44 2.01
N ASN A 151 -18.71 -15.16 1.84
CA ASN A 151 -18.62 -14.56 0.51
C ASN A 151 -17.32 -14.97 -0.19
N LYS A 152 -17.35 -14.99 -1.52
CA LYS A 152 -16.21 -15.30 -2.38
C LYS A 152 -16.06 -14.24 -3.46
N TYR A 153 -14.80 -13.97 -3.82
CA TYR A 153 -14.43 -12.92 -4.77
C TYR A 153 -13.48 -13.47 -5.84
N ASP A 154 -13.59 -12.95 -7.04
CA ASP A 154 -12.69 -13.28 -8.14
C ASP A 154 -11.40 -12.46 -8.04
N ILE A 155 -11.52 -11.25 -7.46
CA ILE A 155 -10.37 -10.37 -7.25
C ILE A 155 -10.44 -9.78 -5.84
N ILE A 156 -9.32 -9.86 -5.12
CA ILE A 156 -9.11 -9.14 -3.85
C ILE A 156 -8.02 -8.09 -4.05
N LEU A 157 -8.31 -6.84 -3.72
CA LEU A 157 -7.43 -5.68 -3.89
C LEU A 157 -6.85 -5.26 -2.52
N LEU A 158 -5.54 -5.01 -2.49
CA LEU A 158 -4.79 -4.56 -1.31
C LEU A 158 -3.87 -3.40 -1.70
N TYR A 159 -4.39 -2.18 -1.69
CA TYR A 159 -3.62 -0.97 -2.00
C TYR A 159 -3.15 -0.27 -0.72
N TYR A 160 -1.85 -0.32 -0.43
CA TYR A 160 -1.26 0.28 0.79
C TYR A 160 -1.87 -0.29 2.07
N VAL A 161 -1.93 -1.63 2.14
CA VAL A 161 -2.47 -2.39 3.28
C VAL A 161 -1.42 -3.30 3.88
N ILE A 162 -0.66 -4.03 3.06
CA ILE A 162 0.24 -5.11 3.52
C ILE A 162 1.32 -4.58 4.47
N GLU A 163 1.80 -3.36 4.25
CA GLU A 163 2.79 -2.68 5.09
C GLU A 163 2.30 -2.36 6.50
N HIS A 164 0.99 -2.27 6.68
CA HIS A 164 0.34 -1.98 7.96
C HIS A 164 0.00 -3.23 8.76
N LEU A 165 -0.01 -4.41 8.13
CA LEU A 165 -0.42 -5.65 8.78
C LEU A 165 0.62 -6.12 9.80
N ARG A 166 0.18 -6.46 11.00
CA ARG A 166 1.04 -7.00 12.06
C ARG A 166 1.63 -8.37 11.69
N ASP A 167 0.81 -9.24 11.12
CA ASP A 167 1.19 -10.54 10.56
C ASP A 167 0.69 -10.67 9.12
N PRO A 168 1.44 -10.12 8.14
CA PRO A 168 1.02 -10.11 6.75
C PRO A 168 0.92 -11.52 6.14
N ILE A 169 1.76 -12.47 6.59
CA ILE A 169 1.73 -13.85 6.06
C ILE A 169 0.42 -14.53 6.47
N GLN A 170 0.05 -14.46 7.72
CA GLN A 170 -1.19 -15.06 8.24
C GLN A 170 -2.41 -14.41 7.58
N TYR A 171 -2.44 -13.07 7.52
CA TYR A 171 -3.55 -12.33 6.93
C TYR A 171 -3.76 -12.69 5.46
N ILE A 172 -2.70 -12.61 4.64
CA ILE A 172 -2.77 -12.96 3.20
C ILE A 172 -3.17 -14.43 3.03
N SER A 173 -2.63 -15.35 3.85
CA SER A 173 -3.00 -16.76 3.79
C SER A 173 -4.50 -16.98 4.06
N ALA A 174 -5.09 -16.24 5.01
CA ALA A 174 -6.51 -16.32 5.33
C ALA A 174 -7.40 -15.85 4.15
N LEU A 175 -6.91 -14.96 3.29
CA LEU A 175 -7.65 -14.48 2.12
C LEU A 175 -7.98 -15.58 1.10
N LYS A 176 -7.28 -16.72 1.13
CA LYS A 176 -7.67 -17.91 0.36
C LYS A 176 -9.11 -18.34 0.64
N GLY A 177 -9.53 -18.17 1.90
CA GLY A 177 -10.91 -18.43 2.32
C GLY A 177 -11.96 -17.58 1.62
N TYR A 178 -11.58 -16.46 1.04
CA TYR A 178 -12.46 -15.49 0.37
C TYR A 178 -12.26 -15.43 -1.16
N LEU A 179 -11.33 -16.19 -1.74
CA LEU A 179 -11.16 -16.27 -3.18
C LEU A 179 -12.06 -17.35 -3.82
N ASN A 180 -12.61 -17.03 -4.97
CA ASN A 180 -13.11 -18.00 -5.92
C ASN A 180 -11.95 -18.82 -6.49
N LYS A 181 -12.25 -20.00 -7.02
CA LYS A 181 -11.25 -20.80 -7.73
C LYS A 181 -10.76 -20.04 -8.97
N GLY A 182 -9.42 -19.91 -9.11
CA GLY A 182 -8.79 -19.11 -10.15
C GLY A 182 -8.79 -17.60 -9.89
N GLY A 183 -9.26 -17.17 -8.71
CA GLY A 183 -9.23 -15.76 -8.31
C GLY A 183 -7.81 -15.26 -7.99
N HIS A 184 -7.66 -13.94 -7.99
CA HIS A 184 -6.38 -13.26 -7.80
C HIS A 184 -6.39 -12.28 -6.64
N ILE A 185 -5.23 -12.13 -5.98
CA ILE A 185 -4.96 -10.98 -5.14
C ILE A 185 -4.09 -10.00 -5.94
N LEU A 186 -4.53 -8.75 -6.04
CA LEU A 186 -3.77 -7.66 -6.64
C LEU A 186 -3.39 -6.68 -5.53
N ALA A 187 -2.10 -6.43 -5.36
CA ALA A 187 -1.60 -5.62 -4.26
C ALA A 187 -0.62 -4.55 -4.74
N GLU A 188 -0.59 -3.41 -4.07
CA GLU A 188 0.42 -2.38 -4.30
C GLU A 188 0.93 -1.86 -2.96
N VAL A 189 2.25 -1.79 -2.80
CA VAL A 189 2.92 -1.32 -1.58
C VAL A 189 4.03 -0.32 -1.92
N PRO A 190 4.42 0.58 -0.98
CA PRO A 190 5.59 1.45 -1.15
C PRO A 190 6.85 0.62 -1.35
N ASN A 191 7.70 1.07 -2.26
CA ASN A 191 8.98 0.42 -2.56
C ASN A 191 10.11 0.99 -1.70
N VAL A 192 10.77 0.17 -0.91
CA VAL A 192 11.93 0.58 -0.12
C VAL A 192 13.12 1.04 -0.98
N LYS A 193 13.11 0.71 -2.28
CA LYS A 193 14.13 1.14 -3.25
C LYS A 193 13.75 2.41 -4.02
N ASP A 194 12.70 3.14 -3.60
CA ASP A 194 12.35 4.43 -4.18
C ASP A 194 13.59 5.31 -4.40
N ALA A 195 13.69 5.95 -5.57
CA ALA A 195 14.83 6.77 -5.96
C ALA A 195 15.08 7.93 -4.99
N LEU A 196 14.04 8.50 -4.37
CA LEU A 196 14.19 9.56 -3.38
C LEU A 196 14.96 9.09 -2.14
N TYR A 197 14.78 7.81 -1.77
CA TYR A 197 15.49 7.18 -0.68
C TYR A 197 16.85 6.61 -1.12
N SER A 198 16.85 5.74 -2.14
CA SER A 198 17.99 4.89 -2.49
C SER A 198 19.04 5.54 -3.37
N LEU A 199 18.65 6.49 -4.23
CA LEU A 199 19.53 7.15 -5.19
C LEU A 199 19.84 8.60 -4.81
N TYR A 200 18.79 9.38 -4.54
CA TYR A 200 18.93 10.81 -4.29
C TYR A 200 19.26 11.15 -2.84
N ASN A 201 19.05 10.20 -1.92
CA ASN A 201 19.30 10.39 -0.50
C ASN A 201 18.62 11.65 0.06
N ALA A 202 17.37 11.88 -0.36
CA ALA A 202 16.59 13.05 -0.01
C ALA A 202 16.21 13.02 1.47
N LYS A 203 16.87 13.84 2.31
CA LYS A 203 16.69 13.82 3.76
C LYS A 203 15.24 14.04 4.20
N GLY A 204 14.55 15.01 3.60
CA GLY A 204 13.14 15.27 3.93
C GLY A 204 12.24 14.05 3.62
N PHE A 205 12.54 13.35 2.51
CA PHE A 205 11.82 12.13 2.16
C PHE A 205 12.13 10.98 3.13
N GLN A 206 13.36 10.81 3.57
CA GLN A 206 13.73 9.77 4.54
C GLN A 206 12.97 9.93 5.85
N GLN A 207 12.87 11.15 6.38
CA GLN A 207 12.09 11.46 7.58
C GLN A 207 10.58 11.23 7.39
N PHE A 208 10.08 11.39 6.17
CA PHE A 208 8.71 11.11 5.79
C PHE A 208 8.46 9.62 5.56
N TYR A 209 9.41 8.87 5.00
CA TYR A 209 9.24 7.50 4.53
C TYR A 209 9.02 6.50 5.67
N TRP A 210 9.91 6.56 6.69
CA TRP A 210 9.80 5.70 7.87
C TRP A 210 8.75 6.25 8.83
N GLN A 211 7.68 5.51 9.02
CA GLN A 211 6.53 5.99 9.77
C GLN A 211 5.93 4.94 10.70
N LYS A 212 5.34 5.40 11.80
CA LYS A 212 4.75 4.57 12.87
C LYS A 212 3.77 3.51 12.35
N ALA A 213 2.96 3.86 11.33
CA ALA A 213 1.94 2.98 10.79
C ALA A 213 2.46 1.92 9.81
N HIS A 214 3.68 2.09 9.25
CA HIS A 214 4.28 1.12 8.33
C HIS A 214 5.18 0.15 9.12
N TYR A 215 4.62 -0.96 9.56
CA TYR A 215 5.40 -1.98 10.28
C TYR A 215 6.48 -2.61 9.42
N TYR A 216 6.24 -2.66 8.11
CA TYR A 216 7.15 -3.19 7.10
C TYR A 216 7.27 -2.25 5.91
N ASN A 217 8.43 -2.33 5.25
CA ASN A 217 8.64 -1.71 3.95
C ASN A 217 9.27 -2.74 3.03
N TYR A 218 8.74 -2.86 1.83
CA TYR A 218 9.04 -3.95 0.93
C TYR A 218 9.83 -3.49 -0.29
N SER A 219 10.77 -4.35 -0.74
CA SER A 219 11.20 -4.42 -2.12
C SER A 219 10.34 -5.45 -2.87
N ASN A 220 10.46 -5.53 -4.18
CA ASN A 220 9.84 -6.62 -4.93
C ASN A 220 10.19 -8.00 -4.36
N LYS A 221 11.47 -8.26 -4.05
CA LYS A 221 11.93 -9.55 -3.51
C LYS A 221 11.33 -9.88 -2.14
N SER A 222 11.29 -8.92 -1.24
CA SER A 222 10.73 -9.16 0.10
C SER A 222 9.20 -9.26 0.08
N LEU A 223 8.50 -8.56 -0.81
CA LEU A 223 7.07 -8.73 -1.02
C LEU A 223 6.76 -10.12 -1.60
N GLU A 224 7.51 -10.55 -2.61
CA GLU A 224 7.41 -11.91 -3.16
C GLU A 224 7.64 -12.97 -2.09
N TYR A 225 8.63 -12.77 -1.22
CA TYR A 225 8.90 -13.70 -0.11
C TYR A 225 7.67 -13.83 0.80
N VAL A 226 7.05 -12.72 1.22
CA VAL A 226 5.87 -12.71 2.11
C VAL A 226 4.68 -13.41 1.43
N ILE A 227 4.35 -13.04 0.20
CA ILE A 227 3.21 -13.59 -0.54
C ILE A 227 3.41 -15.09 -0.84
N ASN A 228 4.63 -15.50 -1.21
CA ASN A 228 4.96 -16.91 -1.41
C ASN A 228 4.83 -17.73 -0.11
N LYS A 229 5.24 -17.15 1.04
CA LYS A 229 5.07 -17.79 2.35
C LYS A 229 3.60 -17.90 2.76
N ALA A 230 2.76 -16.98 2.34
CA ALA A 230 1.30 -17.05 2.52
C ALA A 230 0.63 -18.12 1.63
N GLY A 231 1.41 -18.79 0.74
CA GLY A 231 0.94 -19.91 -0.07
C GLY A 231 0.38 -19.50 -1.43
N PHE A 232 0.79 -18.36 -1.96
CA PHE A 232 0.47 -17.90 -3.31
C PHE A 232 1.71 -17.94 -4.20
N ASP A 233 1.52 -18.15 -5.50
CA ASP A 233 2.49 -17.77 -6.52
C ASP A 233 2.30 -16.29 -6.83
N VAL A 234 3.39 -15.56 -7.03
CA VAL A 234 3.35 -14.11 -7.19
C VAL A 234 4.28 -13.63 -8.30
N VAL A 235 3.82 -12.64 -9.04
CA VAL A 235 4.62 -11.87 -9.98
C VAL A 235 4.53 -10.41 -9.58
N THR A 236 5.68 -9.72 -9.54
CA THR A 236 5.75 -8.30 -9.19
C THR A 236 6.10 -7.43 -10.40
N TYR A 237 5.62 -6.21 -10.38
CA TYR A 237 5.83 -5.19 -11.40
C TYR A 237 6.23 -3.87 -10.74
N PRO A 238 7.19 -3.13 -11.33
CA PRO A 238 7.55 -1.80 -10.88
C PRO A 238 6.48 -0.79 -11.31
N GLU A 239 6.03 0.06 -10.38
CA GLU A 239 5.10 1.15 -10.67
C GLU A 239 5.64 2.49 -10.18
N GLN A 240 5.54 3.51 -11.05
CA GLN A 240 5.94 4.88 -10.76
C GLN A 240 4.73 5.80 -10.81
N ARG A 241 4.33 6.33 -9.65
CA ARG A 241 3.18 7.24 -9.50
C ARG A 241 3.58 8.70 -9.60
N TYR A 242 4.71 9.02 -8.97
CA TYR A 242 5.17 10.40 -8.84
C TYR A 242 6.07 10.78 -10.02
N ASP A 243 5.85 11.98 -10.53
CA ASP A 243 6.57 12.53 -11.66
C ASP A 243 7.92 13.15 -11.24
N LEU A 244 8.73 13.56 -12.22
CA LEU A 244 9.99 14.26 -12.00
C LEU A 244 9.80 15.57 -11.22
N ALA A 245 8.67 16.26 -11.45
CA ALA A 245 8.34 17.50 -10.73
C ALA A 245 8.22 17.26 -9.22
N ASN A 246 7.58 16.17 -8.82
CA ASN A 246 7.48 15.77 -7.41
C ASN A 246 8.86 15.46 -6.83
N HIS A 247 9.70 14.70 -7.53
CA HIS A 247 11.05 14.36 -7.07
C HIS A 247 11.93 15.62 -6.90
N LEU A 248 11.86 16.55 -7.83
CA LEU A 248 12.58 17.84 -7.70
C LEU A 248 12.09 18.65 -6.49
N ASN A 249 10.79 18.64 -6.24
CA ASN A 249 10.24 19.33 -5.06
C ASN A 249 10.75 18.70 -3.75
N TRP A 250 10.80 17.38 -3.66
CA TRP A 250 11.39 16.68 -2.52
C TRP A 250 12.86 17.05 -2.32
N LEU A 251 13.65 17.11 -3.41
CA LEU A 251 15.06 17.44 -3.35
C LEU A 251 15.32 18.90 -2.93
N GLN A 252 14.47 19.80 -3.38
CA GLN A 252 14.64 21.24 -3.13
C GLN A 252 14.00 21.70 -1.82
N ASN A 253 12.79 21.23 -1.52
CA ASN A 253 11.95 21.75 -0.44
C ASN A 253 11.75 20.73 0.72
N GLY A 254 12.13 19.48 0.53
CA GLY A 254 11.93 18.41 1.53
C GLY A 254 10.47 18.02 1.76
N THR A 255 9.57 18.33 0.82
CA THR A 255 8.12 18.07 0.93
C THR A 255 7.56 17.54 -0.39
N PRO A 256 6.41 16.81 -0.36
CA PRO A 256 5.73 16.39 -1.58
C PRO A 256 5.13 17.60 -2.35
N GLY A 257 4.83 17.40 -3.64
CA GLY A 257 4.18 18.42 -4.47
C GLY A 257 5.04 18.82 -5.69
N GLY A 258 5.06 20.10 -6.05
CA GLY A 258 5.86 20.64 -7.16
C GLY A 258 5.18 20.65 -8.52
N ASN A 259 3.99 20.02 -8.66
CA ASN A 259 3.28 19.90 -9.94
C ASN A 259 3.00 21.25 -10.60
N GLU A 260 2.58 22.24 -9.85
CA GLU A 260 2.27 23.58 -10.39
C GLU A 260 3.52 24.34 -10.83
N HIS A 261 4.64 24.12 -10.13
CA HIS A 261 5.88 24.87 -10.37
C HIS A 261 6.73 24.27 -11.48
N TYR A 262 6.96 22.94 -11.45
CA TYR A 262 7.90 22.27 -12.35
C TYR A 262 7.22 21.61 -13.54
N LYS A 263 6.09 20.96 -13.37
CA LYS A 263 5.45 20.09 -14.37
C LYS A 263 5.20 20.78 -15.71
N LYS A 264 4.82 22.05 -15.70
CA LYS A 264 4.58 22.84 -16.92
C LYS A 264 5.82 23.03 -17.81
N HIS A 265 7.02 22.75 -17.27
CA HIS A 265 8.29 22.88 -17.98
C HIS A 265 8.82 21.57 -18.54
N PHE A 266 8.18 20.44 -18.21
CA PHE A 266 8.61 19.12 -18.64
C PHE A 266 7.68 18.59 -19.71
N SER A 267 8.25 18.00 -20.77
CA SER A 267 7.47 17.33 -21.79
C SER A 267 7.00 15.96 -21.29
N ILE A 268 5.93 15.45 -21.90
CA ILE A 268 5.39 14.11 -21.59
C ILE A 268 6.44 13.02 -21.88
N GLU A 269 7.27 13.21 -22.92
CA GLU A 269 8.33 12.28 -23.29
C GLU A 269 9.41 12.21 -22.20
N LEU A 270 9.79 13.35 -21.62
CA LEU A 270 10.76 13.42 -20.52
C LEU A 270 10.23 12.70 -19.29
N GLU A 271 8.99 12.98 -18.88
CA GLU A 271 8.32 12.32 -17.75
C GLU A 271 8.19 10.81 -17.97
N SER A 272 7.79 10.39 -19.17
CA SER A 272 7.71 8.97 -19.53
C SER A 272 9.07 8.29 -19.48
N SER A 273 10.10 8.90 -20.07
CA SER A 273 11.47 8.37 -20.07
C SER A 273 12.05 8.26 -18.65
N TYR A 274 11.78 9.24 -17.81
CA TYR A 274 12.18 9.23 -16.42
C TYR A 274 11.51 8.09 -15.64
N SER A 275 10.18 8.00 -15.73
CA SER A 275 9.39 6.93 -15.09
C SER A 275 9.88 5.54 -15.53
N GLU A 276 10.02 5.31 -16.86
CA GLU A 276 10.50 4.02 -17.37
C GLU A 276 11.93 3.69 -16.92
N THR A 277 12.79 4.71 -16.74
CA THR A 277 14.14 4.51 -16.22
C THR A 277 14.11 4.05 -14.76
N LEU A 278 13.27 4.65 -13.93
CA LEU A 278 13.11 4.24 -12.53
C LEU A 278 12.52 2.81 -12.44
N LYS A 279 11.49 2.53 -13.20
CA LYS A 279 10.85 1.21 -13.26
C LYS A 279 11.82 0.12 -13.68
N ARG A 280 12.59 0.34 -14.74
CA ARG A 280 13.60 -0.62 -15.25
C ARG A 280 14.65 -0.98 -14.20
N ASN A 281 15.00 -0.04 -13.34
CA ASN A 281 16.00 -0.22 -12.28
C ASN A 281 15.39 -0.59 -10.91
N TRP A 282 14.07 -0.80 -10.82
CA TRP A 282 13.36 -1.02 -9.57
C TRP A 282 13.54 0.09 -8.53
N MET A 283 13.77 1.33 -9.01
CA MET A 283 13.87 2.55 -8.20
C MET A 283 12.57 3.35 -8.21
N CYS A 284 11.50 2.76 -8.68
CA CYS A 284 10.14 3.30 -8.67
C CYS A 284 9.59 3.39 -7.24
N ASP A 285 8.57 4.20 -7.05
CA ASP A 285 7.99 4.48 -5.72
C ASP A 285 7.09 3.36 -5.18
N THR A 286 6.56 2.45 -6.04
CA THR A 286 5.75 1.33 -5.58
C THR A 286 6.08 0.02 -6.29
N VAL A 287 5.69 -1.08 -5.63
CA VAL A 287 5.70 -2.43 -6.20
C VAL A 287 4.25 -2.90 -6.31
N PHE A 288 3.83 -3.24 -7.51
CA PHE A 288 2.56 -3.89 -7.79
C PHE A 288 2.76 -5.41 -7.87
N ALA A 289 1.87 -6.18 -7.24
CA ALA A 289 1.94 -7.65 -7.18
C ALA A 289 0.64 -8.28 -7.64
N ILE A 290 0.76 -9.40 -8.33
CA ILE A 290 -0.35 -10.29 -8.71
C ILE A 290 -0.06 -11.64 -8.11
N ALA A 291 -0.98 -12.12 -7.27
CA ALA A 291 -0.84 -13.38 -6.57
C ALA A 291 -1.99 -14.34 -6.91
N THR A 292 -1.66 -15.59 -7.16
CA THR A 292 -2.58 -16.68 -7.49
C THR A 292 -2.38 -17.83 -6.49
N ASP A 293 -3.45 -18.48 -6.03
CA ASP A 293 -3.31 -19.60 -5.10
C ASP A 293 -2.51 -20.73 -5.75
N LYS A 294 -1.46 -21.19 -5.09
CA LYS A 294 -0.61 -22.30 -5.55
C LYS A 294 -1.41 -23.57 -5.85
N ASN A 295 -2.51 -23.78 -5.16
CA ASN A 295 -3.35 -24.96 -5.40
C ASN A 295 -4.13 -24.88 -6.72
N ASP A 296 -4.29 -23.69 -7.29
CA ASP A 296 -4.99 -23.51 -8.58
C ASP A 296 -4.05 -23.67 -9.78
N THR A 297 -2.74 -23.44 -9.60
CA THR A 297 -1.70 -23.58 -10.64
C THR A 297 -1.23 -25.03 -10.87
N MET A 298 -1.54 -25.95 -9.95
CA MET A 298 -1.13 -27.37 -10.02
C MET A 298 -2.10 -28.29 -10.78
N ARG A 299 -3.02 -27.75 -11.61
CA ARG A 299 -3.98 -28.60 -12.36
C ARG A 299 -3.91 -28.40 -13.86
#